data_edfca36047b9f4c548a1d6ca2978fbd5
#
_entry.id   edfca36047b9f4c548a1d6ca2978fbd5
#
_cell.length_a   1.000
_cell.length_b   1.000
_cell.length_c   1.000
_cell.angle_alpha   90.00
_cell.angle_beta   90.00
_cell.angle_gamma   90.00
#
_symmetry.space_group_name_H-M   'P 1'
#
loop_
_entity.id
_entity.type
_entity.pdbx_description
1 polymer ?
#
loop_
_entity_poly.entity_id
_entity_poly.type
_entity_poly.pdbx_seq_one_letter_code
_entity_poly.pdbx_strand_id
1 'polypeptide(L)'
;MCAVTLATGMLCLLADLGRPDRLLGLLSSPTPSAMAAGSFALVAALACAAAFSLGALLDTVRLPRAAVLALAAAGALSAAVTATYTGVLLQSLASVLLWRTPLVPMLFVLSSASCGIATAFLAASFVETRHPYRGPLVWLARIDGGIVVVEAGCLSAFVLLAFAGEETAAAARALAFGELAPVFWGVLAVCGLAVPLVLERFLTHGNSRTQLLWIAALLLAGGFALRWCIVGAGAYDVTQMPEALYGLSTFGLTG
;
A
#
# COMPACT_ATOMS: atom_id res chain seq x y z
N MET A 1 -4.72 17.65 -0.34
CA MET A 1 -3.69 16.62 -0.11
C MET A 1 -3.96 15.36 -0.90
N CYS A 2 -5.07 14.64 -0.73
CA CYS A 2 -5.33 13.36 -1.41
C CYS A 2 -5.21 13.44 -2.96
N ALA A 3 -5.76 14.47 -3.60
CA ALA A 3 -5.64 14.66 -5.05
C ALA A 3 -4.19 14.87 -5.52
N VAL A 4 -3.39 15.57 -4.74
CA VAL A 4 -1.97 15.82 -5.06
C VAL A 4 -1.15 14.53 -4.95
N THR A 5 -1.35 13.75 -3.89
CA THR A 5 -0.65 12.47 -3.70
C THR A 5 -1.02 11.44 -4.77
N LEU A 6 -2.31 11.36 -5.15
CA LEU A 6 -2.76 10.51 -6.26
C LEU A 6 -2.19 10.96 -7.61
N ALA A 7 -2.19 12.26 -7.89
CA ALA A 7 -1.63 12.80 -9.12
C ALA A 7 -0.11 12.53 -9.20
N THR A 8 0.63 12.72 -8.10
CA THR A 8 2.06 12.42 -8.04
C THR A 8 2.33 10.93 -8.23
N GLY A 9 1.55 10.06 -7.59
CA GLY A 9 1.65 8.60 -7.78
C GLY A 9 1.39 8.19 -9.23
N MET A 10 0.40 8.83 -9.88
CA MET A 10 0.08 8.57 -11.28
C MET A 10 1.18 9.04 -12.23
N LEU A 11 1.81 10.19 -11.93
CA LEU A 11 2.97 10.68 -12.68
C LEU A 11 4.19 9.75 -12.52
N CYS A 12 4.44 9.23 -11.32
CA CYS A 12 5.50 8.24 -11.10
C CYS A 12 5.25 6.97 -11.89
N LEU A 13 4.01 6.45 -11.91
CA LEU A 13 3.64 5.29 -12.73
C LEU A 13 3.81 5.54 -14.23
N LEU A 14 3.47 6.74 -14.70
CA LEU A 14 3.68 7.17 -16.08
C LEU A 14 5.18 7.21 -16.44
N ALA A 15 6.00 7.72 -15.54
CA ALA A 15 7.45 7.79 -15.72
C ALA A 15 8.08 6.39 -15.78
N ASP A 16 7.59 5.46 -14.95
CA ASP A 16 8.09 4.07 -14.88
C ASP A 16 7.65 3.23 -16.09
N LEU A 17 6.52 3.57 -16.74
CA LEU A 17 6.00 2.87 -17.90
C LEU A 17 6.89 2.97 -19.15
N GLY A 18 7.85 3.89 -19.19
CA GLY A 18 8.85 4.09 -20.26
C GLY A 18 8.28 4.48 -21.65
N ARG A 19 6.97 4.27 -21.88
CA ARG A 19 6.25 4.61 -23.11
C ARG A 19 4.85 5.13 -22.81
N PRO A 20 4.67 6.45 -22.63
CA PRO A 20 3.36 7.06 -22.33
C PRO A 20 2.33 6.84 -23.45
N ASP A 21 2.78 6.65 -24.71
CA ASP A 21 1.91 6.42 -25.86
C ASP A 21 1.06 5.13 -25.72
N ARG A 22 1.56 4.12 -25.01
CA ARG A 22 0.84 2.87 -24.77
C ARG A 22 -0.25 2.96 -23.71
N LEU A 23 -0.25 4.01 -22.89
CA LEU A 23 -1.27 4.21 -21.87
C LEU A 23 -2.65 4.45 -22.50
N LEU A 24 -2.70 5.21 -23.59
CA LEU A 24 -3.93 5.40 -24.37
C LEU A 24 -4.39 4.09 -25.03
N GLY A 25 -3.45 3.24 -25.49
CA GLY A 25 -3.73 1.92 -25.99
C GLY A 25 -4.27 0.96 -24.91
N LEU A 26 -3.76 1.05 -23.68
CA LEU A 26 -4.24 0.25 -22.54
C LEU A 26 -5.67 0.65 -22.12
N LEU A 27 -5.99 1.94 -22.18
CA LEU A 27 -7.33 2.48 -21.92
C LEU A 27 -8.32 2.16 -23.04
N SER A 28 -7.86 1.97 -24.28
CA SER A 28 -8.70 1.69 -25.45
C SER A 28 -8.83 0.20 -25.77
N SER A 29 -7.98 -0.67 -25.20
CA SER A 29 -8.04 -2.10 -25.47
C SER A 29 -9.09 -2.79 -24.57
N PRO A 30 -10.07 -3.51 -25.14
CA PRO A 30 -11.15 -4.15 -24.38
C PRO A 30 -10.75 -5.47 -23.70
N THR A 31 -9.45 -5.74 -23.53
CA THR A 31 -9.01 -6.96 -22.85
C THR A 31 -9.23 -6.83 -21.35
N PRO A 32 -10.01 -7.72 -20.70
CA PRO A 32 -10.23 -7.71 -19.27
C PRO A 32 -8.97 -8.23 -18.54
N SER A 33 -7.92 -7.40 -18.51
CA SER A 33 -6.72 -7.69 -17.75
C SER A 33 -6.80 -7.01 -16.37
N ALA A 34 -6.19 -7.62 -15.36
CA ALA A 34 -6.09 -7.02 -14.03
C ALA A 34 -5.43 -5.63 -14.10
N MET A 35 -4.49 -5.45 -15.03
CA MET A 35 -3.81 -4.18 -15.29
C MET A 35 -4.77 -3.07 -15.76
N ALA A 36 -5.69 -3.40 -16.69
CA ALA A 36 -6.69 -2.46 -17.18
C ALA A 36 -7.65 -2.05 -16.06
N ALA A 37 -8.15 -3.02 -15.28
CA ALA A 37 -9.03 -2.76 -14.15
C ALA A 37 -8.41 -1.81 -13.11
N GLY A 38 -7.12 -2.01 -12.76
CA GLY A 38 -6.39 -1.14 -11.86
C GLY A 38 -6.21 0.28 -12.39
N SER A 39 -5.90 0.42 -13.68
CA SER A 39 -5.75 1.72 -14.34
C SER A 39 -7.06 2.51 -14.34
N PHE A 40 -8.18 1.87 -14.66
CA PHE A 40 -9.50 2.53 -14.61
C PHE A 40 -9.88 2.92 -13.19
N ALA A 41 -9.62 2.05 -12.19
CA ALA A 41 -9.89 2.35 -10.79
C ALA A 41 -9.06 3.55 -10.30
N LEU A 42 -7.79 3.64 -10.71
CA LEU A 42 -6.91 4.75 -10.35
C LEU A 42 -7.40 6.08 -10.95
N VAL A 43 -7.80 6.07 -12.23
CA VAL A 43 -8.37 7.25 -12.90
C VAL A 43 -9.68 7.68 -12.22
N ALA A 44 -10.54 6.72 -11.87
CA ALA A 44 -11.79 7.01 -11.16
C ALA A 44 -11.51 7.59 -9.76
N ALA A 45 -10.55 7.04 -9.02
CA ALA A 45 -10.14 7.56 -7.71
C ALA A 45 -9.62 9.00 -7.82
N LEU A 46 -8.78 9.29 -8.84
CA LEU A 46 -8.28 10.63 -9.08
C LEU A 46 -9.41 11.60 -9.44
N ALA A 47 -10.34 11.19 -10.30
CA ALA A 47 -11.49 12.02 -10.67
C ALA A 47 -12.38 12.35 -9.45
N CYS A 48 -12.64 11.36 -8.59
CA CYS A 48 -13.38 11.58 -7.33
C CYS A 48 -12.63 12.53 -6.39
N ALA A 49 -11.32 12.34 -6.22
CA ALA A 49 -10.48 13.21 -5.37
C ALA A 49 -10.40 14.65 -5.92
N ALA A 50 -10.31 14.80 -7.24
CA ALA A 50 -10.32 16.10 -7.90
C ALA A 50 -11.68 16.80 -7.73
N ALA A 51 -12.79 16.07 -7.89
CA ALA A 51 -14.14 16.60 -7.69
C ALA A 51 -14.36 17.08 -6.26
N PHE A 52 -13.89 16.34 -5.25
CA PHE A 52 -13.92 16.77 -3.84
C PHE A 52 -13.05 18.02 -3.61
N SER A 53 -11.84 18.06 -4.17
CA SER A 53 -10.93 19.19 -4.02
C SER A 53 -11.50 20.45 -4.68
N LEU A 54 -12.09 20.30 -5.87
CA LEU A 54 -12.70 21.39 -6.60
C LEU A 54 -13.96 21.91 -5.90
N GLY A 55 -14.80 21.00 -5.38
CA GLY A 55 -15.98 21.37 -4.59
C GLY A 55 -15.63 22.10 -3.29
N ALA A 56 -14.49 21.77 -2.68
CA ALA A 56 -13.99 22.48 -1.50
C ALA A 56 -13.36 23.85 -1.82
N LEU A 57 -12.80 24.03 -3.02
CA LEU A 57 -12.21 25.31 -3.47
C LEU A 57 -13.26 26.28 -4.01
N LEU A 58 -14.31 25.74 -4.62
CA LEU A 58 -15.42 26.52 -5.17
C LEU A 58 -16.55 26.58 -4.13
N ASP A 59 -16.49 27.50 -3.19
CA ASP A 59 -17.53 27.75 -2.17
C ASP A 59 -18.94 28.03 -2.77
N THR A 60 -19.02 28.22 -4.08
CA THR A 60 -20.24 28.54 -4.84
C THR A 60 -21.11 27.29 -5.14
N VAL A 61 -20.55 26.08 -5.13
CA VAL A 61 -21.28 24.85 -5.50
C VAL A 61 -21.62 24.04 -4.26
N ARG A 62 -22.79 24.31 -3.67
CA ARG A 62 -23.35 23.45 -2.59
C ARG A 62 -23.87 22.15 -3.20
N LEU A 63 -23.04 21.12 -3.23
CA LEU A 63 -23.47 19.79 -3.62
C LEU A 63 -24.51 19.25 -2.64
N PRO A 64 -25.62 18.65 -3.13
CA PRO A 64 -26.58 17.99 -2.26
C PRO A 64 -25.92 16.82 -1.51
N ARG A 65 -26.37 16.56 -0.28
CA ARG A 65 -25.79 15.49 0.58
C ARG A 65 -25.73 14.14 -0.12
N ALA A 66 -26.72 13.84 -0.96
CA ALA A 66 -26.76 12.60 -1.73
C ALA A 66 -25.60 12.51 -2.74
N ALA A 67 -25.26 13.61 -3.43
CA ALA A 67 -24.13 13.64 -4.37
C ALA A 67 -22.79 13.50 -3.66
N VAL A 68 -22.62 14.14 -2.50
CA VAL A 68 -21.41 14.00 -1.68
C VAL A 68 -21.24 12.57 -1.22
N LEU A 69 -22.31 11.92 -0.75
CA LEU A 69 -22.28 10.52 -0.31
C LEU A 69 -21.99 9.57 -1.47
N ALA A 70 -22.62 9.77 -2.63
CA ALA A 70 -22.36 8.97 -3.83
C ALA A 70 -20.91 9.10 -4.31
N LEU A 71 -20.37 10.32 -4.33
CA LEU A 71 -18.99 10.59 -4.70
C LEU A 71 -18.00 9.96 -3.69
N ALA A 72 -18.31 10.02 -2.39
CA ALA A 72 -17.52 9.39 -1.34
C ALA A 72 -17.52 7.86 -1.49
N ALA A 73 -18.67 7.26 -1.74
CA ALA A 73 -18.80 5.82 -1.96
C ALA A 73 -18.05 5.37 -3.23
N ALA A 74 -18.17 6.10 -4.33
CA ALA A 74 -17.45 5.83 -5.57
C ALA A 74 -15.92 5.97 -5.37
N GLY A 75 -15.48 7.00 -4.65
CA GLY A 75 -14.07 7.20 -4.30
C GLY A 75 -13.53 6.10 -3.41
N ALA A 76 -14.29 5.67 -2.39
CA ALA A 76 -13.89 4.58 -1.51
C ALA A 76 -13.81 3.23 -2.25
N LEU A 77 -14.77 2.94 -3.14
CA LEU A 77 -14.77 1.74 -3.95
C LEU A 77 -13.58 1.71 -4.91
N SER A 78 -13.33 2.79 -5.63
CA SER A 78 -12.18 2.88 -6.55
C SER A 78 -10.84 2.79 -5.82
N ALA A 79 -10.71 3.39 -4.62
CA ALA A 79 -9.53 3.26 -3.78
C ALA A 79 -9.32 1.82 -3.30
N ALA A 80 -10.39 1.11 -2.89
CA ALA A 80 -10.32 -0.29 -2.49
C ALA A 80 -9.88 -1.19 -3.66
N VAL A 81 -10.42 -0.98 -4.86
CA VAL A 81 -10.00 -1.70 -6.07
C VAL A 81 -8.52 -1.43 -6.37
N THR A 82 -8.08 -0.16 -6.28
CA THR A 82 -6.68 0.22 -6.52
C THR A 82 -5.74 -0.42 -5.49
N ALA A 83 -6.12 -0.47 -4.20
CA ALA A 83 -5.33 -1.11 -3.16
C ALA A 83 -5.19 -2.62 -3.36
N THR A 84 -6.30 -3.28 -3.75
CA THR A 84 -6.35 -4.72 -3.99
C THR A 84 -5.58 -5.11 -5.26
N TYR A 85 -5.75 -4.32 -6.32
CA TYR A 85 -5.15 -4.57 -7.63
C TYR A 85 -3.63 -4.74 -7.56
N THR A 86 -2.92 -3.92 -6.80
CA THR A 86 -1.45 -4.00 -6.69
C THR A 86 -1.00 -5.34 -6.11
N GLY A 87 -1.69 -5.82 -5.08
CA GLY A 87 -1.41 -7.13 -4.48
C GLY A 87 -1.76 -8.30 -5.40
N VAL A 88 -2.91 -8.21 -6.10
CA VAL A 88 -3.33 -9.23 -7.08
C VAL A 88 -2.38 -9.27 -8.28
N LEU A 89 -1.87 -8.13 -8.71
CA LEU A 89 -0.88 -8.06 -9.79
C LEU A 89 0.41 -8.81 -9.40
N LEU A 90 0.93 -8.58 -8.19
CA LEU A 90 2.09 -9.34 -7.70
C LEU A 90 1.79 -10.83 -7.63
N GLN A 91 0.63 -11.21 -7.11
CA GLN A 91 0.21 -12.62 -7.01
C GLN A 91 0.08 -13.29 -8.39
N SER A 92 -0.24 -12.54 -9.44
CA SER A 92 -0.37 -13.07 -10.81
C SER A 92 0.97 -13.37 -11.49
N LEU A 93 2.08 -12.88 -10.95
CA LEU A 93 3.43 -13.15 -11.44
C LEU A 93 3.84 -14.57 -11.08
N ALA A 94 3.68 -15.50 -12.05
CA ALA A 94 3.96 -16.92 -11.87
C ALA A 94 5.46 -17.22 -11.62
N SER A 95 6.35 -16.29 -11.96
CA SER A 95 7.80 -16.43 -11.82
C SER A 95 8.30 -16.32 -10.37
N VAL A 96 7.50 -15.78 -9.45
CA VAL A 96 7.89 -15.58 -8.04
C VAL A 96 6.95 -16.36 -7.15
N LEU A 97 7.42 -17.50 -6.64
CA LEU A 97 6.61 -18.36 -5.78
C LEU A 97 6.21 -17.68 -4.48
N LEU A 98 7.07 -16.84 -3.94
CA LEU A 98 6.83 -16.09 -2.70
C LEU A 98 5.53 -15.24 -2.77
N TRP A 99 5.18 -14.71 -3.94
CA TRP A 99 4.00 -13.84 -4.11
C TRP A 99 2.70 -14.59 -4.38
N ARG A 100 2.75 -15.90 -4.67
CA ARG A 100 1.57 -16.72 -5.01
C ARG A 100 0.63 -17.00 -3.83
N THR A 101 0.85 -16.38 -2.69
CA THR A 101 0.01 -16.52 -1.51
C THR A 101 -1.09 -15.46 -1.46
N PRO A 102 -2.33 -15.78 -1.02
CA PRO A 102 -3.40 -14.79 -0.87
C PRO A 102 -3.11 -13.76 0.23
N LEU A 103 -2.09 -13.99 1.05
CA LEU A 103 -1.66 -13.07 2.10
C LEU A 103 -1.09 -11.76 1.54
N VAL A 104 -0.46 -11.80 0.34
CA VAL A 104 0.13 -10.60 -0.27
C VAL A 104 -0.94 -9.54 -0.60
N PRO A 105 -2.03 -9.85 -1.33
CA PRO A 105 -3.12 -8.89 -1.51
C PRO A 105 -3.73 -8.39 -0.20
N MET A 106 -3.90 -9.29 0.79
CA MET A 106 -4.44 -8.90 2.11
C MET A 106 -3.53 -7.90 2.83
N LEU A 107 -2.22 -8.14 2.86
CA LEU A 107 -1.23 -7.22 3.45
C LEU A 107 -1.26 -5.86 2.75
N PHE A 108 -1.36 -5.83 1.43
CA PHE A 108 -1.43 -4.58 0.66
C PHE A 108 -2.69 -3.77 0.95
N VAL A 109 -3.84 -4.43 1.10
CA VAL A 109 -5.11 -3.78 1.46
C VAL A 109 -5.07 -3.22 2.88
N LEU A 110 -4.61 -4.02 3.86
CA LEU A 110 -4.50 -3.61 5.26
C LEU A 110 -3.55 -2.43 5.40
N SER A 111 -2.35 -2.54 4.84
CA SER A 111 -1.36 -1.46 4.83
C SER A 111 -1.89 -0.19 4.13
N SER A 112 -2.64 -0.32 3.03
CA SER A 112 -3.24 0.83 2.35
C SER A 112 -4.32 1.50 3.20
N ALA A 113 -5.12 0.72 3.93
CA ALA A 113 -6.13 1.25 4.85
C ALA A 113 -5.48 2.02 6.01
N SER A 114 -4.44 1.46 6.62
CA SER A 114 -3.65 2.12 7.67
C SER A 114 -2.98 3.40 7.17
N CYS A 115 -2.34 3.38 5.99
CA CYS A 115 -1.81 4.59 5.35
C CYS A 115 -2.89 5.65 5.06
N GLY A 116 -4.12 5.22 4.73
CA GLY A 116 -5.26 6.12 4.55
C GLY A 116 -5.63 6.84 5.86
N ILE A 117 -5.66 6.11 6.97
CA ILE A 117 -5.89 6.69 8.31
C ILE A 117 -4.72 7.61 8.70
N ALA A 118 -3.48 7.22 8.41
CA ALA A 118 -2.30 8.05 8.63
C ALA A 118 -2.39 9.41 7.89
N THR A 119 -2.87 9.41 6.64
CA THR A 119 -3.08 10.68 5.90
C THR A 119 -4.19 11.52 6.51
N ALA A 120 -5.21 10.92 7.11
CA ALA A 120 -6.24 11.64 7.86
C ALA A 120 -5.68 12.27 9.15
N PHE A 121 -4.81 11.57 9.89
CA PHE A 121 -4.10 12.13 11.05
C PHE A 121 -3.19 13.28 10.64
N LEU A 122 -2.46 13.13 9.54
CA LEU A 122 -1.62 14.19 8.98
C LEU A 122 -2.46 15.42 8.63
N ALA A 123 -3.57 15.24 7.94
CA ALA A 123 -4.48 16.34 7.60
C ALA A 123 -5.04 17.02 8.84
N ALA A 124 -5.47 16.24 9.84
CA ALA A 124 -5.99 16.76 11.11
C ALA A 124 -4.94 17.57 11.88
N SER A 125 -3.65 17.22 11.77
CA SER A 125 -2.56 17.94 12.42
C SER A 125 -2.31 19.33 11.84
N PHE A 126 -2.67 19.58 10.58
CA PHE A 126 -2.52 20.88 9.92
C PHE A 126 -3.73 21.80 10.10
N VAL A 127 -4.90 21.25 10.45
CA VAL A 127 -6.11 22.04 10.66
C VAL A 127 -6.10 22.60 12.10
N GLU A 128 -5.89 23.91 12.20
CA GLU A 128 -5.91 24.63 13.47
C GLU A 128 -7.36 24.91 13.87
N THR A 129 -8.00 23.97 14.56
CA THR A 129 -9.36 24.14 15.08
C THR A 129 -9.32 24.45 16.57
N ARG A 130 -10.09 25.46 16.98
CA ARG A 130 -10.30 25.81 18.41
C ARG A 130 -11.01 24.70 19.19
N HIS A 131 -11.64 23.77 18.52
CA HIS A 131 -12.27 22.59 19.09
C HIS A 131 -11.59 21.32 18.57
N PRO A 132 -10.89 20.57 19.41
CA PRO A 132 -10.26 19.31 18.98
C PRO A 132 -11.34 18.30 18.60
N TYR A 133 -11.23 17.73 17.39
CA TYR A 133 -12.03 16.58 16.94
C TYR A 133 -11.61 15.29 17.67
N ARG A 134 -11.66 15.31 19.02
CA ARG A 134 -11.16 14.19 19.84
C ARG A 134 -11.89 12.88 19.56
N GLY A 135 -13.21 12.92 19.46
CA GLY A 135 -14.03 11.71 19.25
C GLY A 135 -13.72 10.95 17.96
N PRO A 136 -13.83 11.58 16.79
CA PRO A 136 -13.54 10.93 15.51
C PRO A 136 -12.10 10.42 15.38
N LEU A 137 -11.10 11.18 15.86
CA LEU A 137 -9.69 10.78 15.80
C LEU A 137 -9.39 9.57 16.67
N VAL A 138 -9.94 9.51 17.89
CA VAL A 138 -9.80 8.35 18.78
C VAL A 138 -10.47 7.12 18.21
N TRP A 139 -11.60 7.29 17.53
CA TRP A 139 -12.29 6.18 16.86
C TRP A 139 -11.46 5.66 15.66
N LEU A 140 -10.89 6.57 14.85
CA LEU A 140 -9.98 6.21 13.77
C LEU A 140 -8.75 5.44 14.30
N ALA A 141 -8.13 5.92 15.39
CA ALA A 141 -6.98 5.26 16.01
C ALA A 141 -7.31 3.86 16.51
N ARG A 142 -8.52 3.64 17.04
CA ARG A 142 -8.95 2.29 17.44
C ARG A 142 -9.11 1.34 16.26
N ILE A 143 -9.65 1.85 15.15
CA ILE A 143 -9.77 1.07 13.90
C ILE A 143 -8.39 0.74 13.37
N ASP A 144 -7.49 1.74 13.31
CA ASP A 144 -6.13 1.53 12.82
C ASP A 144 -5.37 0.52 13.68
N GLY A 145 -5.43 0.65 15.00
CA GLY A 145 -4.85 -0.34 15.91
C GLY A 145 -5.36 -1.76 15.66
N GLY A 146 -6.64 -1.94 15.32
CA GLY A 146 -7.19 -3.22 14.87
C GLY A 146 -6.59 -3.70 13.54
N ILE A 147 -6.47 -2.81 12.57
CA ILE A 147 -5.87 -3.10 11.26
C ILE A 147 -4.40 -3.50 11.42
N VAL A 148 -3.63 -2.75 12.20
CA VAL A 148 -2.20 -3.02 12.46
C VAL A 148 -2.00 -4.39 13.14
N VAL A 149 -2.86 -4.77 14.08
CA VAL A 149 -2.80 -6.10 14.70
C VAL A 149 -3.07 -7.21 13.68
N VAL A 150 -4.07 -7.05 12.82
CA VAL A 150 -4.37 -8.02 11.76
C VAL A 150 -3.23 -8.06 10.74
N GLU A 151 -2.67 -6.91 10.36
CA GLU A 151 -1.52 -6.80 9.47
C GLU A 151 -0.30 -7.52 10.03
N ALA A 152 0.02 -7.35 11.32
CA ALA A 152 1.09 -8.06 12.00
C ALA A 152 0.86 -9.58 12.02
N GLY A 153 -0.38 -10.02 12.23
CA GLY A 153 -0.77 -11.43 12.16
C GLY A 153 -0.60 -12.01 10.74
N CYS A 154 -1.08 -11.32 9.72
CA CYS A 154 -0.91 -11.70 8.32
C CYS A 154 0.56 -11.73 7.90
N LEU A 155 1.35 -10.74 8.34
CA LEU A 155 2.79 -10.67 8.06
C LEU A 155 3.53 -11.85 8.71
N SER A 156 3.21 -12.16 9.97
CA SER A 156 3.77 -13.32 10.67
C SER A 156 3.43 -14.62 9.97
N ALA A 157 2.16 -14.80 9.57
CA ALA A 157 1.73 -15.96 8.81
C ALA A 157 2.43 -16.06 7.45
N PHE A 158 2.59 -14.94 6.74
CA PHE A 158 3.32 -14.88 5.47
C PHE A 158 4.77 -15.34 5.62
N VAL A 159 5.48 -14.83 6.63
CA VAL A 159 6.88 -15.21 6.91
C VAL A 159 6.98 -16.69 7.29
N LEU A 160 6.09 -17.20 8.16
CA LEU A 160 6.07 -18.61 8.56
C LEU A 160 5.81 -19.54 7.37
N LEU A 161 4.85 -19.21 6.50
CA LEU A 161 4.58 -19.98 5.30
C LEU A 161 5.76 -19.95 4.32
N ALA A 162 6.43 -18.79 4.19
CA ALA A 162 7.61 -18.66 3.34
C ALA A 162 8.78 -19.51 3.85
N PHE A 163 8.94 -19.68 5.17
CA PHE A 163 9.95 -20.57 5.74
C PHE A 163 9.58 -22.07 5.61
N ALA A 164 8.29 -22.39 5.56
CA ALA A 164 7.83 -23.77 5.43
C ALA A 164 7.99 -24.31 3.99
N GLY A 165 8.06 -23.45 2.98
CA GLY A 165 8.28 -23.83 1.59
C GLY A 165 9.77 -23.97 1.28
N GLU A 166 10.20 -25.12 0.72
CA GLU A 166 11.62 -25.35 0.38
C GLU A 166 12.16 -24.30 -0.61
N GLU A 167 11.36 -23.95 -1.62
CA GLU A 167 11.73 -23.00 -2.66
C GLU A 167 11.69 -21.54 -2.20
N THR A 168 10.81 -21.19 -1.25
CA THR A 168 10.65 -19.83 -0.72
C THR A 168 11.52 -19.54 0.50
N ALA A 169 12.11 -20.58 1.12
CA ALA A 169 12.91 -20.44 2.33
C ALA A 169 14.15 -19.55 2.15
N ALA A 170 14.74 -19.52 0.95
CA ALA A 170 15.87 -18.65 0.63
C ALA A 170 15.46 -17.17 0.68
N ALA A 171 14.34 -16.82 0.05
CA ALA A 171 13.79 -15.46 0.07
C ALA A 171 13.34 -15.05 1.48
N ALA A 172 12.75 -15.99 2.25
CA ALA A 172 12.39 -15.74 3.65
C ALA A 172 13.61 -15.47 4.54
N ARG A 173 14.73 -16.19 4.32
CA ARG A 173 15.99 -15.94 5.03
C ARG A 173 16.59 -14.58 4.64
N ALA A 174 16.57 -14.20 3.36
CA ALA A 174 17.01 -12.90 2.89
C ALA A 174 16.18 -11.76 3.52
N LEU A 175 14.87 -11.97 3.68
CA LEU A 175 13.97 -11.04 4.32
C LEU A 175 14.24 -10.88 5.82
N ALA A 176 14.36 -12.00 6.55
CA ALA A 176 14.44 -12.00 8.01
C ALA A 176 15.87 -11.81 8.56
N PHE A 177 16.88 -12.29 7.85
CA PHE A 177 18.27 -12.36 8.32
C PHE A 177 19.29 -11.82 7.30
N GLY A 178 18.86 -11.46 6.08
CA GLY A 178 19.74 -10.96 5.02
C GLY A 178 19.79 -9.43 4.94
N GLU A 179 20.03 -8.91 3.76
CA GLU A 179 20.16 -7.47 3.50
C GLU A 179 18.89 -6.66 3.80
N LEU A 180 17.72 -7.30 3.71
CA LEU A 180 16.43 -6.68 4.01
C LEU A 180 16.07 -6.68 5.50
N ALA A 181 16.80 -7.44 6.33
CA ALA A 181 16.51 -7.58 7.75
C ALA A 181 16.47 -6.25 8.53
N PRO A 182 17.35 -5.27 8.32
CA PRO A 182 17.26 -3.98 9.01
C PRO A 182 15.97 -3.20 8.69
N VAL A 183 15.53 -3.24 7.42
CA VAL A 183 14.30 -2.59 6.99
C VAL A 183 13.09 -3.35 7.52
N PHE A 184 13.13 -4.68 7.47
CA PHE A 184 12.05 -5.54 7.93
C PHE A 184 11.82 -5.41 9.44
N TRP A 185 12.84 -5.59 10.26
CA TRP A 185 12.71 -5.52 11.71
C TRP A 185 12.66 -4.09 12.23
N GLY A 186 13.55 -3.20 11.74
CA GLY A 186 13.65 -1.82 12.24
C GLY A 186 12.52 -0.93 11.75
N VAL A 187 12.34 -0.83 10.43
CA VAL A 187 11.38 0.12 9.87
C VAL A 187 9.97 -0.48 9.84
N LEU A 188 9.78 -1.72 9.39
CA LEU A 188 8.47 -2.31 9.28
C LEU A 188 7.93 -2.79 10.63
N ALA A 189 8.63 -3.72 11.31
CA ALA A 189 8.10 -4.34 12.52
C ALA A 189 8.06 -3.37 13.71
N VAL A 190 9.15 -2.63 13.95
CA VAL A 190 9.21 -1.70 15.09
C VAL A 190 8.54 -0.38 14.75
N CYS A 191 9.03 0.36 13.74
CA CYS A 191 8.54 1.70 13.45
C CYS A 191 7.15 1.70 12.80
N GLY A 192 6.85 0.73 11.93
CA GLY A 192 5.58 0.68 11.19
C GLY A 192 4.42 0.02 11.92
N LEU A 193 4.69 -0.96 12.79
CA LEU A 193 3.64 -1.72 13.48
C LEU A 193 3.65 -1.48 14.99
N ALA A 194 4.78 -1.73 15.69
CA ALA A 194 4.80 -1.72 17.16
C ALA A 194 4.66 -0.30 17.75
N VAL A 195 5.44 0.65 17.27
CA VAL A 195 5.43 2.02 17.81
C VAL A 195 4.11 2.75 17.55
N PRO A 196 3.51 2.72 16.34
CA PRO A 196 2.20 3.32 16.11
C PRO A 196 1.12 2.72 17.01
N LEU A 197 1.07 1.40 17.15
CA LEU A 197 0.11 0.71 17.99
C LEU A 197 0.18 1.19 19.46
N VAL A 198 1.39 1.39 19.99
CA VAL A 198 1.61 1.92 21.34
C VAL A 198 1.20 3.39 21.42
N LEU A 199 1.61 4.22 20.46
CA LEU A 199 1.30 5.65 20.46
C LEU A 199 -0.22 5.91 20.35
N GLU A 200 -0.94 5.11 19.58
CA GLU A 200 -2.39 5.21 19.44
C GLU A 200 -3.14 4.88 20.74
N ARG A 201 -2.63 3.94 21.52
CA ARG A 201 -3.16 3.64 22.87
C ARG A 201 -3.06 4.86 23.80
N PHE A 202 -2.01 5.67 23.65
CA PHE A 202 -1.82 6.87 24.45
C PHE A 202 -2.55 8.10 23.89
N LEU A 203 -3.06 8.05 22.66
CA LEU A 203 -3.82 9.15 22.03
C LEU A 203 -5.08 9.52 22.83
N THR A 204 -5.61 8.59 23.62
CA THR A 204 -6.78 8.80 24.46
C THR A 204 -6.54 9.78 25.62
N HIS A 205 -5.29 10.03 26.02
CA HIS A 205 -4.94 10.80 27.20
C HIS A 205 -4.43 12.22 26.91
N GLY A 206 -3.99 12.51 25.68
CA GLY A 206 -3.51 13.84 25.33
C GLY A 206 -3.34 13.99 23.83
N ASN A 207 -4.21 14.76 23.20
CA ASN A 207 -4.16 15.02 21.77
C ASN A 207 -3.13 16.11 21.48
N SER A 208 -1.85 15.78 21.40
CA SER A 208 -0.84 16.70 20.90
C SER A 208 -0.69 16.58 19.39
N ARG A 209 -0.68 17.73 18.69
CA ARG A 209 -0.42 17.83 17.25
C ARG A 209 0.83 17.03 16.84
N THR A 210 1.86 17.12 17.64
CA THR A 210 3.13 16.41 17.46
C THR A 210 2.96 14.89 17.47
N GLN A 211 2.11 14.36 18.34
CA GLN A 211 1.84 12.92 18.44
C GLN A 211 1.15 12.40 17.17
N LEU A 212 0.14 13.12 16.66
CA LEU A 212 -0.54 12.77 15.40
C LEU A 212 0.44 12.75 14.21
N LEU A 213 1.35 13.74 14.16
CA LEU A 213 2.38 13.80 13.12
C LEU A 213 3.33 12.59 13.18
N TRP A 214 3.77 12.20 14.38
CA TRP A 214 4.65 11.03 14.54
C TRP A 214 3.94 9.73 14.16
N ILE A 215 2.70 9.52 14.61
CA ILE A 215 1.92 8.35 14.24
C ILE A 215 1.77 8.28 12.71
N ALA A 216 1.36 9.38 12.09
CA ALA A 216 1.19 9.43 10.63
C ALA A 216 2.48 9.13 9.88
N ALA A 217 3.60 9.72 10.30
CA ALA A 217 4.90 9.50 9.65
C ALA A 217 5.35 8.04 9.78
N LEU A 218 5.19 7.43 10.95
CA LEU A 218 5.57 6.05 11.22
C LEU A 218 4.72 5.05 10.42
N LEU A 219 3.40 5.24 10.39
CA LEU A 219 2.51 4.39 9.59
C LEU A 219 2.81 4.47 8.09
N LEU A 220 3.08 5.67 7.56
CA LEU A 220 3.47 5.84 6.16
C LEU A 220 4.82 5.20 5.85
N ALA A 221 5.80 5.36 6.74
CA ALA A 221 7.10 4.70 6.60
C ALA A 221 6.97 3.17 6.67
N GLY A 222 6.12 2.65 7.57
CA GLY A 222 5.81 1.23 7.68
C GLY A 222 5.18 0.67 6.42
N GLY A 223 4.17 1.36 5.88
CA GLY A 223 3.52 0.95 4.62
C GLY A 223 4.46 0.97 3.42
N PHE A 224 5.40 1.91 3.37
CA PHE A 224 6.46 1.91 2.35
C PHE A 224 7.42 0.73 2.56
N ALA A 225 7.88 0.51 3.79
CA ALA A 225 8.80 -0.57 4.12
C ALA A 225 8.20 -1.95 3.83
N LEU A 226 6.89 -2.16 4.08
CA LEU A 226 6.20 -3.40 3.77
C LEU A 226 6.28 -3.71 2.26
N ARG A 227 5.96 -2.72 1.42
CA ARG A 227 6.04 -2.87 -0.04
C ARG A 227 7.47 -3.12 -0.51
N TRP A 228 8.42 -2.37 0.04
CA TRP A 228 9.84 -2.53 -0.26
C TRP A 228 10.34 -3.94 0.09
N CYS A 229 10.00 -4.44 1.27
CA CYS A 229 10.40 -5.77 1.72
C CYS A 229 9.77 -6.89 0.88
N ILE A 230 8.47 -6.81 0.56
CA ILE A 230 7.80 -7.84 -0.24
C ILE A 230 8.35 -7.88 -1.68
N VAL A 231 8.54 -6.71 -2.30
CA VAL A 231 9.08 -6.62 -3.66
C VAL A 231 10.54 -7.04 -3.68
N GLY A 232 11.35 -6.57 -2.73
CA GLY A 232 12.76 -6.91 -2.61
C GLY A 232 13.00 -8.40 -2.36
N ALA A 233 12.21 -9.02 -1.50
CA ALA A 233 12.29 -10.47 -1.24
C ALA A 233 11.94 -11.29 -2.49
N GLY A 234 10.95 -10.86 -3.28
CA GLY A 234 10.61 -11.51 -4.54
C GLY A 234 11.68 -11.33 -5.63
N ALA A 235 12.32 -10.17 -5.69
CA ALA A 235 13.45 -9.96 -6.59
C ALA A 235 14.64 -10.87 -6.26
N TYR A 236 14.85 -11.16 -4.98
CA TYR A 236 15.89 -12.09 -4.51
C TYR A 236 15.62 -13.54 -4.97
N ASP A 237 14.35 -13.96 -4.97
CA ASP A 237 13.91 -15.27 -5.43
C ASP A 237 14.23 -15.48 -6.94
N VAL A 238 14.04 -14.46 -7.75
CA VAL A 238 14.34 -14.49 -9.19
C VAL A 238 15.84 -14.49 -9.47
N THR A 239 16.66 -13.81 -8.66
CA THR A 239 18.11 -13.74 -8.89
C THR A 239 18.84 -15.02 -8.50
N GLN A 240 18.25 -15.86 -7.66
CA GLN A 240 18.79 -17.19 -7.31
C GLN A 240 18.48 -18.27 -8.36
N MET A 241 17.54 -18.02 -9.29
CA MET A 241 17.24 -18.92 -10.41
C MET A 241 18.32 -18.99 -11.53
N PRO A 242 19.24 -18.03 -11.72
CA PRO A 242 20.19 -18.08 -12.83
C PRO A 242 21.11 -19.31 -12.81
N GLU A 243 21.45 -19.86 -11.67
CA GLU A 243 22.35 -21.03 -11.63
C GLU A 243 21.71 -22.28 -12.25
N ALA A 244 20.41 -22.49 -12.07
CA ALA A 244 19.70 -23.60 -12.72
C ALA A 244 19.54 -23.39 -14.23
N LEU A 245 19.37 -22.14 -14.69
CA LEU A 245 19.27 -21.80 -16.11
C LEU A 245 20.64 -21.77 -16.80
N TYR A 246 21.69 -21.33 -16.14
CA TYR A 246 23.08 -21.39 -16.65
C TYR A 246 23.59 -22.83 -16.69
N GLY A 247 23.15 -23.71 -15.81
CA GLY A 247 23.44 -25.14 -15.87
C GLY A 247 22.87 -25.83 -17.11
N LEU A 248 21.73 -25.38 -17.61
CA LEU A 248 21.13 -25.88 -18.84
C LEU A 248 21.80 -25.35 -20.13
N SER A 249 22.42 -24.15 -20.10
CA SER A 249 23.12 -23.58 -21.25
C SER A 249 24.50 -24.21 -21.48
N THR A 250 25.12 -24.78 -20.44
CA THR A 250 26.40 -25.50 -20.57
C THR A 250 26.23 -26.94 -21.07
N PHE A 251 25.03 -27.50 -21.01
CA PHE A 251 24.76 -28.87 -21.51
C PHE A 251 24.36 -28.92 -23.01
N GLY A 252 24.14 -27.80 -23.67
CA GLY A 252 23.58 -27.73 -25.02
C GLY A 252 24.51 -27.26 -26.14
N LEU A 253 25.78 -26.89 -25.88
CA LEU A 253 26.64 -26.24 -26.90
C LEU A 253 28.04 -26.83 -27.04
N THR A 254 28.23 -28.11 -26.73
CA THR A 254 29.40 -28.85 -27.18
C THR A 254 28.94 -30.18 -27.81
N GLY A 255 28.45 -30.11 -29.03
CA GLY A 255 28.15 -31.19 -29.89
C GLY A 255 28.21 -30.72 -31.34
#